data_b2acdd5b218d0290f337c9d5beaea271
#
_entry.id   b2acdd5b218d0290f337c9d5beaea271
#
_cell.length_a   1.000
_cell.length_b   1.000
_cell.length_c   1.000
_cell.angle_alpha   90.00
_cell.angle_beta   90.00
_cell.angle_gamma   90.00
#
_symmetry.space_group_name_H-M   'P 1'
#
loop_
_entity.id
_entity.type
_entity.pdbx_description
1 polymer ?
#
loop_
_entity_poly.entity_id
_entity_poly.type
_entity_poly.pdbx_seq_one_letter_code
_entity_poly.pdbx_strand_id
1 'polypeptide(L)'
;GYLGGIHWGLAADTQRGLLYVPISDFPAGLDLSAEPTPGLYALSLDDGSVQWFAAKDFSAQAREALGFWPGLSAGIVAADGIVVSGDLAGQLEVYDAVSGKILWRYKTARSFITVNGREAEGGSIDAHGPLLVDDLLLVSSGYAGVGMDGGNAFLVFQLAESIDGSGSEPE
;
A
#
# COMPACT_ATOMS: atom_id res chain seq x y z
N GLY A 1 -12.82 -13.68 -2.89
CA GLY A 1 -13.35 -12.46 -3.49
C GLY A 1 -13.09 -12.37 -4.98
N TYR A 2 -13.69 -11.41 -5.67
CA TYR A 2 -13.58 -11.27 -7.14
C TYR A 2 -12.15 -10.92 -7.60
N LEU A 3 -11.47 -10.08 -6.84
CA LEU A 3 -10.03 -9.84 -6.94
C LEU A 3 -9.33 -10.47 -5.73
N GLY A 4 -9.84 -11.59 -5.26
CA GLY A 4 -9.36 -12.28 -4.08
C GLY A 4 -8.06 -13.01 -4.32
N GLY A 5 -7.29 -13.19 -3.28
CA GLY A 5 -5.98 -13.79 -3.35
C GLY A 5 -4.90 -12.83 -3.81
N ILE A 6 -3.78 -13.37 -4.22
CA ILE A 6 -2.63 -12.62 -4.74
C ILE A 6 -2.93 -12.24 -6.19
N HIS A 7 -3.06 -10.95 -6.48
CA HIS A 7 -3.45 -10.51 -7.82
C HIS A 7 -2.23 -10.11 -8.66
N TRP A 8 -1.48 -9.09 -8.24
CA TRP A 8 -0.38 -8.57 -9.05
C TRP A 8 1.02 -8.95 -8.58
N GLY A 9 1.19 -9.33 -7.32
CA GLY A 9 2.48 -9.78 -6.85
C GLY A 9 2.65 -9.75 -5.34
N LEU A 10 3.69 -10.43 -4.89
CA LEU A 10 4.11 -10.55 -3.50
C LEU A 10 5.60 -10.20 -3.39
N ALA A 11 6.10 -10.03 -2.17
CA ALA A 11 7.50 -9.74 -1.91
C ALA A 11 8.08 -10.76 -0.91
N ALA A 12 9.32 -11.17 -1.12
CA ALA A 12 10.05 -12.07 -0.22
C ALA A 12 11.26 -11.37 0.38
N ASP A 13 11.41 -11.50 1.69
CA ASP A 13 12.60 -11.11 2.43
C ASP A 13 13.33 -12.37 2.90
N THR A 14 14.28 -12.82 2.10
CA THR A 14 15.04 -14.04 2.38
C THR A 14 16.01 -13.89 3.57
N GLN A 15 16.38 -12.66 3.92
CA GLN A 15 17.23 -12.42 5.09
C GLN A 15 16.45 -12.63 6.40
N ARG A 16 15.15 -12.28 6.40
CA ARG A 16 14.26 -12.46 7.55
C ARG A 16 13.45 -13.76 7.48
N GLY A 17 13.51 -14.48 6.35
CA GLY A 17 12.72 -15.69 6.13
C GLY A 17 11.22 -15.41 6.03
N LEU A 18 10.83 -14.26 5.48
CA LEU A 18 9.43 -13.82 5.40
C LEU A 18 8.95 -13.64 3.95
N LEU A 19 7.70 -14.02 3.73
CA LEU A 19 6.95 -13.78 2.50
C LEU A 19 5.78 -12.84 2.82
N TYR A 20 5.73 -11.69 2.17
CA TYR A 20 4.64 -10.74 2.32
C TYR A 20 3.63 -10.94 1.22
N VAL A 21 2.36 -11.10 1.62
CA VAL A 21 1.26 -11.48 0.74
C VAL A 21 0.12 -10.47 0.85
N PRO A 22 -0.10 -9.64 -0.18
CA PRO A 22 -1.23 -8.72 -0.21
C PRO A 22 -2.50 -9.47 -0.61
N ILE A 23 -3.57 -9.28 0.14
CA ILE A 23 -4.89 -9.86 -0.12
C ILE A 23 -5.91 -8.73 -0.32
N SER A 24 -6.50 -8.68 -1.50
CA SER A 24 -7.56 -7.72 -1.83
C SER A 24 -8.91 -8.12 -1.25
N ASP A 25 -9.26 -9.38 -1.39
CA ASP A 25 -10.53 -9.99 -0.97
C ASP A 25 -11.77 -9.13 -1.31
N PHE A 26 -11.75 -8.52 -2.49
CA PHE A 26 -12.81 -7.63 -2.94
C PHE A 26 -14.12 -8.40 -3.14
N PRO A 27 -15.21 -8.04 -2.45
CA PRO A 27 -16.48 -8.75 -2.54
C PRO A 27 -17.27 -8.29 -3.77
N ALA A 28 -16.90 -8.72 -4.97
CA ALA A 28 -17.67 -8.42 -6.16
C ALA A 28 -18.89 -9.32 -6.28
N GLY A 29 -19.93 -8.97 -5.61
CA GLY A 29 -21.32 -9.22 -5.99
C GLY A 29 -21.85 -10.66 -6.00
N LEU A 30 -21.05 -11.69 -5.70
CA LEU A 30 -21.47 -13.08 -5.90
C LEU A 30 -21.64 -13.91 -4.63
N ASP A 31 -20.94 -13.60 -3.58
CA ASP A 31 -21.13 -14.22 -2.26
C ASP A 31 -20.77 -13.25 -1.14
N LEU A 32 -21.76 -12.61 -0.59
CA LEU A 32 -21.61 -11.72 0.58
C LEU A 32 -21.74 -12.50 1.90
N SER A 33 -21.80 -13.84 1.86
CA SER A 33 -21.95 -14.66 3.05
C SER A 33 -20.65 -14.83 3.83
N ALA A 34 -19.48 -14.66 3.18
CA ALA A 34 -18.19 -14.65 3.84
C ALA A 34 -17.75 -13.21 4.10
N GLU A 35 -17.43 -12.87 5.33
CA GLU A 35 -16.84 -11.58 5.63
C GLU A 35 -15.44 -11.48 4.99
N PRO A 36 -15.18 -10.43 4.19
CA PRO A 36 -13.87 -10.25 3.57
C PRO A 36 -12.80 -9.98 4.63
N THR A 37 -11.62 -10.55 4.44
CA THR A 37 -10.46 -10.37 5.31
C THR A 37 -9.26 -9.81 4.53
N PRO A 38 -9.42 -8.63 3.88
CA PRO A 38 -8.31 -8.02 3.15
C PRO A 38 -7.21 -7.54 4.08
N GLY A 39 -6.01 -7.54 3.58
CA GLY A 39 -4.87 -7.07 4.35
C GLY A 39 -3.54 -7.60 3.88
N LEU A 40 -2.50 -7.28 4.61
CA LEU A 40 -1.15 -7.72 4.36
C LEU A 40 -0.79 -8.83 5.35
N TYR A 41 -0.39 -9.97 4.82
CA TYR A 41 0.09 -11.10 5.60
C TYR A 41 1.60 -11.21 5.50
N ALA A 42 2.28 -11.56 6.58
CA ALA A 42 3.63 -12.10 6.54
C ALA A 42 3.60 -13.58 6.91
N LEU A 43 4.16 -14.38 6.03
CA LEU A 43 4.27 -15.83 6.20
C LEU A 43 5.74 -16.22 6.39
N SER A 44 5.99 -17.24 7.19
CA SER A 44 7.30 -17.87 7.26
C SER A 44 7.63 -18.56 5.94
N LEU A 45 8.83 -18.34 5.41
CA LEU A 45 9.32 -19.07 4.23
C LEU A 45 9.64 -20.54 4.53
N ASP A 46 9.80 -20.91 5.81
CA ASP A 46 10.15 -22.29 6.19
C ASP A 46 8.93 -23.20 6.17
N ASP A 47 7.79 -22.73 6.65
CA ASP A 47 6.62 -23.60 6.86
C ASP A 47 5.28 -22.98 6.43
N GLY A 48 5.28 -21.72 5.93
CA GLY A 48 4.07 -21.01 5.51
C GLY A 48 3.19 -20.53 6.67
N SER A 49 3.65 -20.63 7.92
CA SER A 49 2.87 -20.13 9.07
C SER A 49 2.76 -18.62 9.06
N VAL A 50 1.59 -18.10 9.47
CA VAL A 50 1.35 -16.66 9.58
C VAL A 50 2.14 -16.12 10.76
N GLN A 51 3.04 -15.18 10.48
CA GLN A 51 3.83 -14.46 11.49
C GLN A 51 3.11 -13.24 12.01
N TRP A 52 2.48 -12.47 11.10
CA TRP A 52 1.60 -11.37 11.43
C TRP A 52 0.57 -11.11 10.31
N PHE A 53 -0.48 -10.38 10.67
CA PHE A 53 -1.52 -9.94 9.76
C PHE A 53 -1.93 -8.50 10.07
N ALA A 54 -1.74 -7.61 9.10
CA ALA A 54 -2.22 -6.24 9.14
C ALA A 54 -3.53 -6.13 8.35
N ALA A 55 -4.66 -6.18 9.07
CA ALA A 55 -5.99 -6.12 8.48
C ALA A 55 -6.28 -4.73 7.89
N LYS A 56 -7.00 -4.69 6.76
CA LYS A 56 -7.63 -3.47 6.25
C LYS A 56 -9.04 -3.36 6.83
N ASP A 57 -9.44 -2.14 7.20
CA ASP A 57 -10.80 -1.89 7.67
C ASP A 57 -11.77 -1.82 6.47
N PHE A 58 -12.66 -2.79 6.41
CA PHE A 58 -13.68 -2.93 5.36
C PHE A 58 -15.08 -2.50 5.81
N SER A 59 -15.19 -1.88 6.98
CA SER A 59 -16.47 -1.36 7.47
C SER A 59 -17.11 -0.38 6.48
N ALA A 60 -18.42 -0.23 6.55
CA ALA A 60 -19.14 0.73 5.73
C ALA A 60 -18.62 2.16 5.95
N GLN A 61 -18.28 2.49 7.19
CA GLN A 61 -17.72 3.78 7.59
C GLN A 61 -16.34 4.03 6.96
N ALA A 62 -15.47 3.01 6.97
CA ALA A 62 -14.15 3.12 6.36
C ALA A 62 -14.28 3.31 4.83
N ARG A 63 -15.16 2.58 4.17
CA ARG A 63 -15.40 2.71 2.72
C ARG A 63 -15.94 4.08 2.34
N GLU A 64 -16.89 4.62 3.14
CA GLU A 64 -17.42 5.97 2.93
C GLU A 64 -16.32 7.03 3.11
N ALA A 65 -15.49 6.92 4.16
CA ALA A 65 -14.39 7.85 4.44
C ALA A 65 -13.26 7.78 3.39
N LEU A 66 -13.00 6.60 2.84
CA LEU A 66 -11.95 6.38 1.85
C LEU A 66 -12.41 6.65 0.40
N GLY A 67 -13.70 6.55 0.12
CA GLY A 67 -14.29 6.68 -1.20
C GLY A 67 -14.31 5.40 -2.04
N PHE A 68 -13.53 4.38 -1.63
CA PHE A 68 -13.46 3.07 -2.30
C PHE A 68 -13.04 1.95 -1.32
N TRP A 69 -12.96 0.72 -1.81
CA TRP A 69 -12.54 -0.45 -1.05
C TRP A 69 -11.03 -0.44 -0.81
N PRO A 70 -10.55 -0.57 0.43
CA PRO A 70 -9.12 -0.56 0.74
C PRO A 70 -8.45 -1.94 0.55
N GLY A 71 -8.80 -2.67 -0.51
CA GLY A 71 -8.21 -3.97 -0.84
C GLY A 71 -6.80 -3.85 -1.37
N LEU A 72 -5.91 -4.78 -0.99
CA LEU A 72 -4.54 -4.82 -1.46
C LEU A 72 -4.44 -5.67 -2.74
N SER A 73 -4.76 -5.08 -3.89
CA SER A 73 -4.67 -5.72 -5.19
C SER A 73 -3.30 -5.53 -5.84
N ALA A 74 -2.68 -4.37 -5.64
CA ALA A 74 -1.39 -4.02 -6.23
C ALA A 74 -0.26 -4.95 -5.78
N GLY A 75 0.78 -5.07 -6.61
CA GLY A 75 2.05 -5.62 -6.17
C GLY A 75 2.63 -4.80 -5.01
N ILE A 76 3.45 -5.44 -4.21
CA ILE A 76 4.11 -4.81 -3.04
C ILE A 76 5.62 -4.90 -3.18
N VAL A 77 6.33 -4.07 -2.42
CA VAL A 77 7.79 -4.11 -2.36
C VAL A 77 8.26 -4.20 -0.92
N ALA A 78 9.34 -4.94 -0.69
CA ALA A 78 10.00 -5.04 0.61
C ALA A 78 11.49 -4.79 0.46
N ALA A 79 12.05 -3.95 1.32
CA ALA A 79 13.49 -3.66 1.40
C ALA A 79 13.83 -3.10 2.78
N ASP A 80 15.02 -3.35 3.25
CA ASP A 80 15.63 -2.72 4.45
C ASP A 80 14.76 -2.72 5.72
N GLY A 81 13.95 -3.75 5.90
CA GLY A 81 13.11 -3.90 7.09
C GLY A 81 11.75 -3.22 6.99
N ILE A 82 11.36 -2.75 5.82
CA ILE A 82 10.03 -2.21 5.55
C ILE A 82 9.32 -2.99 4.45
N VAL A 83 8.00 -2.92 4.47
CA VAL A 83 7.12 -3.37 3.37
C VAL A 83 6.25 -2.21 2.97
N VAL A 84 6.13 -1.96 1.66
CA VAL A 84 5.28 -0.88 1.14
C VAL A 84 4.16 -1.47 0.31
N SER A 85 2.94 -1.06 0.59
CA SER A 85 1.75 -1.42 -0.18
C SER A 85 0.92 -0.19 -0.54
N GLY A 86 0.25 -0.29 -1.69
CA GLY A 86 -0.84 0.61 -2.05
C GLY A 86 -2.16 -0.15 -2.09
N ASP A 87 -3.28 0.53 -1.87
CA ASP A 87 -4.60 -0.08 -1.95
C ASP A 87 -5.52 0.57 -2.99
N LEU A 88 -6.66 -0.08 -3.24
CA LEU A 88 -7.65 0.37 -4.22
C LEU A 88 -8.34 1.69 -3.84
N ALA A 89 -8.30 2.08 -2.56
CA ALA A 89 -8.77 3.39 -2.09
C ALA A 89 -7.70 4.49 -2.19
N GLY A 90 -6.52 4.19 -2.74
CA GLY A 90 -5.42 5.13 -2.88
C GLY A 90 -4.71 5.45 -1.58
N GLN A 91 -4.68 4.52 -0.62
CA GLN A 91 -3.82 4.61 0.55
C GLN A 91 -2.48 3.93 0.26
N LEU A 92 -1.41 4.66 0.48
CA LEU A 92 -0.05 4.16 0.47
C LEU A 92 0.41 3.97 1.91
N GLU A 93 0.91 2.78 2.24
CA GLU A 93 1.30 2.43 3.60
C GLU A 93 2.68 1.79 3.63
N VAL A 94 3.47 2.17 4.62
CA VAL A 94 4.77 1.57 4.95
C VAL A 94 4.62 0.83 6.27
N TYR A 95 5.00 -0.44 6.28
CA TYR A 95 4.93 -1.31 7.43
C TYR A 95 6.33 -1.70 7.91
N ASP A 96 6.49 -1.88 9.20
CA ASP A 96 7.61 -2.61 9.75
C ASP A 96 7.55 -4.07 9.32
N ALA A 97 8.62 -4.55 8.71
CA ALA A 97 8.67 -5.88 8.09
C ALA A 97 8.52 -7.04 9.09
N VAL A 98 8.91 -6.83 10.35
CA VAL A 98 8.91 -7.87 11.38
C VAL A 98 7.59 -7.91 12.14
N SER A 99 7.02 -6.74 12.45
CA SER A 99 5.84 -6.64 13.32
C SER A 99 4.53 -6.36 12.57
N GLY A 100 4.59 -5.96 11.30
CA GLY A 100 3.41 -5.51 10.55
C GLY A 100 2.81 -4.17 11.02
N LYS A 101 3.50 -3.47 11.93
CA LYS A 101 3.07 -2.15 12.40
C LYS A 101 3.19 -1.13 11.28
N ILE A 102 2.14 -0.32 11.07
CA ILE A 102 2.20 0.80 10.13
C ILE A 102 3.12 1.87 10.70
N LEU A 103 4.17 2.19 9.94
CA LEU A 103 5.15 3.23 10.23
C LEU A 103 4.76 4.57 9.62
N TRP A 104 4.17 4.53 8.43
CA TRP A 104 3.76 5.72 7.70
C TRP A 104 2.58 5.43 6.79
N ARG A 105 1.74 6.46 6.56
CA ARG A 105 0.56 6.40 5.70
C ARG A 105 0.39 7.70 4.94
N TYR A 106 0.01 7.58 3.66
CA TYR A 106 -0.27 8.73 2.82
C TYR A 106 -1.45 8.45 1.89
N LYS A 107 -2.42 9.37 1.85
CA LYS A 107 -3.55 9.27 0.90
C LYS A 107 -3.13 9.88 -0.43
N THR A 108 -3.05 9.06 -1.48
CA THR A 108 -2.73 9.49 -2.84
C THR A 108 -3.97 9.85 -3.66
N ALA A 109 -5.16 9.36 -3.29
CA ALA A 109 -6.44 9.69 -3.95
C ALA A 109 -6.86 11.12 -3.60
N ARG A 110 -6.24 12.10 -4.27
CA ARG A 110 -6.50 13.54 -4.14
C ARG A 110 -5.87 14.30 -5.32
N SER A 111 -6.21 15.59 -5.43
CA SER A 111 -5.59 16.51 -6.40
C SER A 111 -4.18 16.91 -5.97
N PHE A 112 -3.33 17.13 -6.97
CA PHE A 112 -1.94 17.58 -6.84
C PHE A 112 -1.65 18.71 -7.82
N ILE A 113 -0.71 19.58 -7.44
CA ILE A 113 -0.01 20.42 -8.41
C ILE A 113 1.36 19.80 -8.66
N THR A 114 1.60 19.44 -9.89
CA THR A 114 2.84 18.77 -10.31
C THR A 114 4.04 19.72 -10.32
N VAL A 115 5.25 19.19 -10.38
CA VAL A 115 6.50 19.97 -10.42
C VAL A 115 6.60 20.92 -11.61
N ASN A 116 5.81 20.70 -12.67
CA ASN A 116 5.72 21.58 -13.83
C ASN A 116 4.48 22.50 -13.80
N GLY A 117 3.82 22.63 -12.64
CA GLY A 117 2.70 23.53 -12.39
C GLY A 117 1.36 23.10 -13.00
N ARG A 118 1.21 21.85 -13.41
CA ARG A 118 -0.06 21.31 -13.93
C ARG A 118 -0.83 20.60 -12.84
N GLU A 119 -2.16 20.56 -12.97
CA GLU A 119 -3.02 19.73 -12.14
C GLU A 119 -2.88 18.25 -12.51
N ALA A 120 -2.91 17.40 -11.50
CA ALA A 120 -2.98 15.95 -11.61
C ALA A 120 -3.88 15.38 -10.52
N GLU A 121 -4.55 14.30 -10.83
CA GLU A 121 -5.42 13.58 -9.89
C GLU A 121 -4.80 12.24 -9.54
N GLY A 122 -4.71 11.96 -8.26
CA GLY A 122 -4.44 10.61 -7.76
C GLY A 122 -5.74 9.84 -7.57
N GLY A 123 -5.60 8.53 -7.46
CA GLY A 123 -6.73 7.62 -7.29
C GLY A 123 -6.25 6.27 -6.75
N SER A 124 -6.88 5.20 -7.21
CA SER A 124 -6.55 3.83 -6.80
C SER A 124 -5.09 3.48 -7.14
N ILE A 125 -4.48 2.68 -6.27
CA ILE A 125 -3.16 2.07 -6.53
C ILE A 125 -3.40 0.59 -6.83
N ASP A 126 -3.01 0.17 -8.03
CA ASP A 126 -3.14 -1.22 -8.49
C ASP A 126 -1.97 -1.60 -9.41
N ALA A 127 -2.04 -2.77 -10.03
CA ALA A 127 -1.02 -3.31 -10.93
C ALA A 127 0.37 -3.42 -10.29
N HIS A 128 1.37 -2.71 -10.84
CA HIS A 128 2.75 -2.89 -10.38
C HIS A 128 2.97 -2.49 -8.91
N GLY A 129 2.12 -1.61 -8.37
CA GLY A 129 2.29 -1.08 -7.02
C GLY A 129 3.48 -0.12 -6.86
N PRO A 130 3.91 0.11 -5.62
CA PRO A 130 5.06 0.96 -5.32
C PRO A 130 6.39 0.32 -5.72
N LEU A 131 7.40 1.17 -5.99
CA LEU A 131 8.77 0.76 -6.29
C LEU A 131 9.74 1.52 -5.39
N LEU A 132 10.71 0.81 -4.80
CA LEU A 132 11.81 1.39 -4.04
C LEU A 132 13.08 1.39 -4.91
N VAL A 133 13.74 2.55 -5.01
CA VAL A 133 15.01 2.71 -5.73
C VAL A 133 15.89 3.64 -4.88
N ASP A 134 16.93 3.11 -4.30
CA ASP A 134 17.78 3.80 -3.35
C ASP A 134 16.95 4.42 -2.20
N ASP A 135 16.97 5.73 -2.05
CA ASP A 135 16.21 6.50 -1.06
C ASP A 135 14.83 6.99 -1.58
N LEU A 136 14.43 6.56 -2.77
CA LEU A 136 13.19 6.99 -3.41
C LEU A 136 12.11 5.92 -3.37
N LEU A 137 10.88 6.35 -3.04
CA LEU A 137 9.66 5.57 -3.20
C LEU A 137 8.84 6.18 -4.33
N LEU A 138 8.61 5.40 -5.38
CA LEU A 138 7.89 5.79 -6.58
C LEU A 138 6.53 5.10 -6.63
N VAL A 139 5.48 5.86 -6.92
CA VAL A 139 4.10 5.35 -6.92
C VAL A 139 3.30 5.95 -8.07
N SER A 140 2.68 5.11 -8.89
CA SER A 140 1.62 5.51 -9.79
C SER A 140 0.28 5.46 -9.06
N SER A 141 -0.47 6.56 -9.07
CA SER A 141 -1.78 6.68 -8.42
C SER A 141 -2.83 7.15 -9.42
N GLY A 142 -3.92 6.41 -9.51
CA GLY A 142 -4.99 6.67 -10.45
C GLY A 142 -5.20 5.56 -11.49
N TYR A 143 -4.95 4.31 -11.12
CA TYR A 143 -5.27 3.16 -11.97
C TYR A 143 -6.79 3.01 -12.10
N ALA A 144 -7.31 3.26 -13.29
CA ALA A 144 -8.73 3.16 -13.59
C ALA A 144 -9.08 1.77 -14.15
N GLY A 145 -9.80 0.99 -13.37
CA GLY A 145 -10.34 -0.30 -13.80
C GLY A 145 -11.51 -0.70 -12.92
N VAL A 146 -12.55 -1.31 -13.48
CA VAL A 146 -13.68 -1.92 -12.73
C VAL A 146 -14.27 -1.02 -11.62
N GLY A 147 -14.48 0.28 -11.92
CA GLY A 147 -15.04 1.25 -10.97
C GLY A 147 -14.06 1.84 -9.98
N MET A 148 -12.77 1.60 -10.13
CA MET A 148 -11.71 2.23 -9.33
C MET A 148 -11.55 3.71 -9.67
N ASP A 149 -11.05 4.50 -8.71
CA ASP A 149 -10.77 5.91 -8.91
C ASP A 149 -9.59 6.09 -9.86
N GLY A 150 -9.88 6.64 -11.05
CA GLY A 150 -8.88 6.97 -12.05
C GLY A 150 -8.13 8.25 -11.73
N GLY A 151 -6.92 8.37 -12.30
CA GLY A 151 -6.08 9.55 -12.16
C GLY A 151 -4.84 9.46 -13.04
N ASN A 152 -3.91 10.37 -12.84
CA ASN A 152 -2.69 10.48 -13.64
C ASN A 152 -1.49 10.96 -12.81
N ALA A 153 -1.53 10.80 -11.49
CA ALA A 153 -0.46 11.22 -10.61
C ALA A 153 0.66 10.17 -10.57
N PHE A 154 1.89 10.63 -10.79
CA PHE A 154 3.10 9.88 -10.48
C PHE A 154 3.82 10.59 -9.34
N LEU A 155 3.92 9.91 -8.21
CA LEU A 155 4.43 10.46 -6.97
C LEU A 155 5.83 9.90 -6.68
N VAL A 156 6.72 10.78 -6.26
CA VAL A 156 8.07 10.42 -5.81
C VAL A 156 8.22 10.95 -4.38
N PHE A 157 8.48 10.06 -3.45
CA PHE A 157 8.82 10.39 -2.07
C PHE A 157 10.31 10.09 -1.88
N GLN A 158 10.99 10.99 -1.20
CA GLN A 158 12.38 10.79 -0.80
C GLN A 158 12.44 10.58 0.70
N LEU A 159 13.22 9.62 1.15
CA LEU A 159 13.51 9.42 2.56
C LEU A 159 14.27 10.67 3.06
N ALA A 160 13.70 11.35 4.05
CA ALA A 160 14.41 12.48 4.67
C ALA A 160 15.61 11.94 5.45
N GLU A 161 16.76 12.57 5.29
CA GLU A 161 17.88 12.33 6.19
C GLU A 161 17.43 12.65 7.62
N SER A 162 17.79 11.79 8.58
CA SER A 162 17.54 12.09 9.98
C SER A 162 18.27 13.41 10.32
N ILE A 163 17.53 14.44 10.66
CA ILE A 163 18.14 15.66 11.23
C ILE A 163 18.64 15.22 12.60
N ASP A 164 19.91 14.82 12.68
CA ASP A 164 20.58 14.63 13.95
C ASP A 164 20.44 15.94 14.69
N GLY A 165 19.78 15.91 15.86
CA GLY A 165 19.40 17.08 16.64
C GLY A 165 20.60 17.87 17.24
N SER A 166 21.53 18.29 16.39
CA SER A 166 22.66 19.18 16.72
C SER A 166 22.64 20.48 15.91
N GLY A 167 21.45 20.96 15.58
CA GLY A 167 21.23 22.31 15.04
C GLY A 167 21.12 23.29 16.19
N SER A 168 22.24 23.98 16.54
CA SER A 168 22.26 25.18 17.37
C SER A 168 21.23 26.18 16.84
N GLU A 169 20.34 26.65 17.73
CA GLU A 169 19.46 27.79 17.46
C GLU A 169 20.32 28.99 17.00
N PRO A 170 19.94 29.69 15.95
CA PRO A 170 20.52 31.00 15.64
C PRO A 170 20.04 32.03 16.66
N GLU A 171 20.96 32.76 17.27
CA GLU A 171 20.72 33.95 18.09
C GLU A 171 19.95 35.07 17.34
#